data_80ffa473c491d5b71b4e8b995f26f2a6
#
_entry.id   80ffa473c491d5b71b4e8b995f26f2a6
#
_cell.length_a   1.000
_cell.length_b   1.000
_cell.length_c   1.000
_cell.angle_alpha   90.00
_cell.angle_beta   90.00
_cell.angle_gamma   90.00
#
_symmetry.space_group_name_H-M   'P 1'
#
loop_
_entity.id
_entity.type
_entity.pdbx_description
1 polymer ?
#
loop_
_entity_poly.entity_id
_entity_poly.type
_entity_poly.pdbx_seq_one_letter_code
_entity_poly.pdbx_strand_id
1 'polypeptide(L)'
;NEIGLSGRHILFVDVGEPDALAEARALFAHTAAECVEVSLEEHDEVMAWVLGLSHLVNIAFACALADSGEAVPLLRQISSSTFNAQLEVAAQVVSENPHLYYEIQQGNTMTGEVIGQFRSVLDKLARAIRVGDEISWTRAMEIANDRIGGKRG
;
A
#
# COMPACT_ATOMS: atom_id res chain seq x y z
N ASN A 1 7.92 29.07 -12.97
CA ASN A 1 8.11 27.91 -12.13
C ASN A 1 6.94 26.95 -12.41
N GLU A 2 7.09 26.11 -13.44
CA GLU A 2 6.25 24.95 -13.61
C GLU A 2 6.50 24.06 -12.39
N ILE A 3 5.51 23.92 -11.53
CA ILE A 3 5.48 22.85 -10.56
C ILE A 3 5.31 21.58 -11.39
N GLY A 4 6.44 20.97 -11.74
CA GLY A 4 6.44 19.79 -12.59
C GLY A 4 5.70 18.66 -11.89
N LEU A 5 4.55 18.29 -12.43
CA LEU A 5 3.80 17.09 -12.03
C LEU A 5 4.35 15.82 -12.73
N SER A 6 5.58 15.90 -13.24
CA SER A 6 6.24 14.74 -13.88
C SER A 6 6.37 13.58 -12.88
N GLY A 7 5.93 12.40 -13.31
CA GLY A 7 5.91 11.20 -12.47
C GLY A 7 4.81 11.18 -11.41
N ARG A 8 3.84 12.12 -11.49
CA ARG A 8 2.62 12.07 -10.68
C ARG A 8 1.47 11.50 -11.51
N HIS A 9 0.63 10.71 -10.86
CA HIS A 9 -0.59 10.18 -11.44
C HIS A 9 -1.77 10.99 -10.90
N ILE A 10 -2.71 11.34 -11.80
CA ILE A 10 -3.97 11.98 -11.46
C ILE A 10 -5.07 11.02 -11.88
N LEU A 11 -5.85 10.56 -10.91
CA LEU A 11 -7.01 9.73 -11.19
C LEU A 11 -8.23 10.61 -11.37
N PHE A 12 -8.90 10.45 -12.51
CA PHE A 12 -10.20 11.04 -12.77
C PHE A 12 -11.27 9.98 -12.53
N VAL A 13 -12.14 10.25 -11.59
CA VAL A 13 -13.27 9.37 -11.28
C VAL A 13 -14.52 9.95 -11.93
N ASP A 14 -15.13 9.19 -12.84
CA ASP A 14 -16.40 9.57 -13.45
C ASP A 14 -17.55 9.34 -12.44
N VAL A 15 -18.17 10.43 -12.04
CA VAL A 15 -19.31 10.43 -11.13
C VAL A 15 -20.64 10.69 -11.87
N GLY A 16 -20.64 10.55 -13.20
CA GLY A 16 -21.83 10.75 -14.04
C GLY A 16 -22.03 12.20 -14.51
N GLU A 17 -21.01 13.06 -14.37
CA GLU A 17 -21.03 14.47 -14.78
C GLU A 17 -19.95 14.72 -15.86
N PRO A 18 -20.24 14.42 -17.16
CA PRO A 18 -19.24 14.47 -18.22
C PRO A 18 -18.63 15.85 -18.44
N ASP A 19 -19.38 16.93 -18.24
CA ASP A 19 -18.87 18.29 -18.37
C ASP A 19 -17.84 18.61 -17.27
N ALA A 20 -18.09 18.19 -16.03
CA ALA A 20 -17.16 18.36 -14.92
C ALA A 20 -15.87 17.56 -15.13
N LEU A 21 -15.98 16.35 -15.68
CA LEU A 21 -14.83 15.50 -16.02
C LEU A 21 -13.98 16.17 -17.12
N ALA A 22 -14.62 16.72 -18.15
CA ALA A 22 -13.93 17.45 -19.23
C ALA A 22 -13.21 18.70 -18.73
N GLU A 23 -13.83 19.47 -17.84
CA GLU A 23 -13.21 20.64 -17.18
C GLU A 23 -12.01 20.24 -16.32
N ALA A 24 -12.17 19.19 -15.50
CA ALA A 24 -11.08 18.67 -14.67
C ALA A 24 -9.88 18.26 -15.52
N ARG A 25 -10.09 17.54 -16.62
CA ARG A 25 -9.02 17.16 -17.56
C ARG A 25 -8.31 18.38 -18.15
N ALA A 26 -9.08 19.42 -18.53
CA ALA A 26 -8.51 20.62 -19.12
C ALA A 26 -7.54 21.34 -18.17
N LEU A 27 -7.77 21.24 -16.83
CA LEU A 27 -6.88 21.83 -15.82
C LEU A 27 -5.48 21.18 -15.83
N PHE A 28 -5.38 19.90 -16.17
CA PHE A 28 -4.13 19.16 -16.13
C PHE A 28 -3.53 18.86 -17.50
N ALA A 29 -4.23 19.22 -18.61
CA ALA A 29 -3.82 18.91 -19.98
C ALA A 29 -2.44 19.48 -20.38
N HIS A 30 -1.98 20.53 -19.68
CA HIS A 30 -0.69 21.18 -19.93
C HIS A 30 0.40 20.76 -18.93
N THR A 31 0.11 19.79 -18.07
CA THR A 31 1.07 19.27 -17.09
C THR A 31 1.71 17.97 -17.60
N ALA A 32 2.83 17.58 -16.99
CA ALA A 32 3.49 16.29 -17.27
C ALA A 32 2.96 15.15 -16.37
N ALA A 33 1.77 15.30 -15.79
CA ALA A 33 1.12 14.24 -15.02
C ALA A 33 0.54 13.16 -15.94
N GLU A 34 0.61 11.93 -15.49
CA GLU A 34 -0.12 10.83 -16.12
C GLU A 34 -1.56 10.81 -15.61
N CYS A 35 -2.51 11.01 -16.54
CA CYS A 35 -3.94 11.05 -16.22
C CYS A 35 -4.57 9.68 -16.50
N VAL A 36 -5.20 9.09 -15.51
CA VAL A 36 -5.88 7.79 -15.61
C VAL A 36 -7.35 7.98 -15.27
N GLU A 37 -8.24 7.46 -16.10
CA GLU A 37 -9.66 7.42 -15.81
C GLU A 37 -10.04 6.07 -15.22
N VAL A 38 -10.86 6.13 -14.20
CA VAL A 38 -11.40 4.96 -13.52
C VAL A 38 -12.85 5.23 -13.13
N SER A 39 -13.66 4.20 -13.08
CA SER A 39 -14.96 4.28 -12.43
C SER A 39 -14.80 4.43 -10.90
N LEU A 40 -15.86 4.82 -10.21
CA LEU A 40 -15.83 4.91 -8.74
C LEU A 40 -15.53 3.54 -8.10
N GLU A 41 -16.08 2.48 -8.67
CA GLU A 41 -15.87 1.11 -8.20
C GLU A 41 -14.41 0.67 -8.39
N GLU A 42 -13.84 0.88 -9.59
CA GLU A 42 -12.43 0.59 -9.87
C GLU A 42 -11.49 1.42 -8.98
N HIS A 43 -11.84 2.69 -8.73
CA HIS A 43 -11.09 3.52 -7.80
C HIS A 43 -11.03 2.89 -6.41
N ASP A 44 -12.16 2.49 -5.86
CA ASP A 44 -12.23 1.90 -4.52
C ASP A 44 -11.49 0.57 -4.44
N GLU A 45 -11.63 -0.30 -5.46
CA GLU A 45 -10.87 -1.55 -5.54
C GLU A 45 -9.36 -1.31 -5.52
N VAL A 46 -8.87 -0.42 -6.38
CA VAL A 46 -7.42 -0.13 -6.48
C VAL A 46 -6.92 0.54 -5.20
N MET A 47 -7.67 1.53 -4.67
CA MET A 47 -7.24 2.27 -3.47
C MET A 47 -7.26 1.43 -2.21
N ALA A 48 -8.09 0.38 -2.12
CA ALA A 48 -8.03 -0.56 -1.01
C ALA A 48 -6.67 -1.28 -0.92
N TRP A 49 -6.03 -1.55 -2.06
CA TRP A 49 -4.67 -2.11 -2.10
C TRP A 49 -3.59 -1.04 -1.94
N VAL A 50 -3.67 0.03 -2.74
CA VAL A 50 -2.60 1.04 -2.85
C VAL A 50 -2.49 1.88 -1.59
N LEU A 51 -3.60 2.30 -1.02
CA LEU A 51 -3.63 3.08 0.22
C LEU A 51 -4.04 2.22 1.42
N GLY A 52 -5.16 1.50 1.31
CA GLY A 52 -5.71 0.73 2.42
C GLY A 52 -4.70 -0.26 3.00
N LEU A 53 -4.34 -1.26 2.23
CA LEU A 53 -3.43 -2.32 2.71
C LEU A 53 -2.02 -1.79 2.99
N SER A 54 -1.46 -0.95 2.12
CA SER A 54 -0.08 -0.47 2.29
C SER A 54 0.10 0.32 3.58
N HIS A 55 -0.85 1.21 3.90
CA HIS A 55 -0.81 1.95 5.16
C HIS A 55 -1.02 1.04 6.37
N LEU A 56 -2.03 0.16 6.30
CA LEU A 56 -2.33 -0.75 7.40
C LEU A 56 -1.14 -1.63 7.77
N VAL A 57 -0.44 -2.19 6.78
CA VAL A 57 0.75 -3.03 7.02
C VAL A 57 1.84 -2.25 7.74
N ASN A 58 2.10 -1.01 7.34
CA ASN A 58 3.10 -0.16 7.97
C ASN A 58 2.69 0.26 9.38
N ILE A 59 1.42 0.60 9.60
CA ILE A 59 0.89 0.92 10.93
C ILE A 59 0.97 -0.31 11.83
N ALA A 60 0.54 -1.49 11.35
CA ALA A 60 0.60 -2.72 12.11
C ALA A 60 2.04 -3.12 12.49
N PHE A 61 2.99 -2.94 11.57
CA PHE A 61 4.42 -3.16 11.84
C PHE A 61 4.93 -2.22 12.93
N ALA A 62 4.61 -0.92 12.86
CA ALA A 62 5.00 0.06 13.87
C ALA A 62 4.38 -0.25 15.25
N CYS A 63 3.09 -0.62 15.29
CA CYS A 63 2.42 -1.03 16.52
C CYS A 63 3.05 -2.29 17.13
N ALA A 64 3.34 -3.30 16.31
CA ALA A 64 4.00 -4.52 16.78
C ALA A 64 5.38 -4.24 17.36
N LEU A 65 6.16 -3.33 16.78
CA LEU A 65 7.43 -2.90 17.35
C LEU A 65 7.25 -2.15 18.67
N ALA A 66 6.26 -1.28 18.77
CA ALA A 66 5.96 -0.56 20.01
C ALA A 66 5.56 -1.53 21.13
N ASP A 67 4.73 -2.53 20.82
CA ASP A 67 4.26 -3.52 21.78
C ASP A 67 5.34 -4.54 22.17
N SER A 68 6.37 -4.73 21.34
CA SER A 68 7.46 -5.69 21.63
C SER A 68 8.32 -5.30 22.83
N GLY A 69 8.35 -4.00 23.19
CA GLY A 69 9.22 -3.47 24.23
C GLY A 69 10.71 -3.39 23.82
N GLU A 70 11.06 -3.75 22.61
CA GLU A 70 12.44 -3.73 22.12
C GLU A 70 12.92 -2.29 21.86
N ALA A 71 14.22 -2.06 22.12
CA ALA A 71 14.82 -0.74 21.89
C ALA A 71 15.06 -0.52 20.40
N VAL A 72 14.23 0.29 19.75
CA VAL A 72 14.36 0.63 18.32
C VAL A 72 15.77 1.07 17.90
N PRO A 73 16.52 1.88 18.70
CA PRO A 73 17.92 2.21 18.37
C PRO A 73 18.83 0.99 18.27
N LEU A 74 18.65 -0.01 19.15
CA LEU A 74 19.41 -1.26 19.09
C LEU A 74 19.03 -2.07 17.85
N LEU A 75 17.72 -2.18 17.57
CA LEU A 75 17.24 -2.88 16.37
C LEU A 75 17.83 -2.26 15.09
N ARG A 76 17.90 -0.93 15.00
CA ARG A 76 18.54 -0.23 13.88
C ARG A 76 20.04 -0.58 13.75
N GLN A 77 20.74 -0.68 14.86
CA GLN A 77 22.18 -0.92 14.87
C GLN A 77 22.56 -2.32 14.37
N ILE A 78 21.72 -3.33 14.66
CA ILE A 78 22.00 -4.74 14.33
C ILE A 78 21.16 -5.27 13.15
N SER A 79 20.39 -4.39 12.49
CA SER A 79 19.41 -4.78 11.49
C SER A 79 19.99 -4.98 10.09
N SER A 80 19.17 -5.63 9.24
CA SER A 80 19.38 -5.70 7.80
C SER A 80 18.91 -4.45 7.08
N SER A 81 19.36 -4.28 5.83
CA SER A 81 18.85 -3.21 4.94
C SER A 81 17.33 -3.28 4.75
N THR A 82 16.76 -4.48 4.68
CA THR A 82 15.31 -4.71 4.56
C THR A 82 14.56 -4.17 5.78
N PHE A 83 15.04 -4.47 6.98
CA PHE A 83 14.41 -3.97 8.21
C PHE A 83 14.46 -2.44 8.28
N ASN A 84 15.62 -1.84 7.97
CA ASN A 84 15.77 -0.38 7.99
C ASN A 84 14.84 0.29 6.99
N ALA A 85 14.74 -0.22 5.76
CA ALA A 85 13.82 0.32 4.75
C ALA A 85 12.36 0.22 5.23
N GLN A 86 11.95 -0.93 5.79
CA GLN A 86 10.59 -1.11 6.33
C GLN A 86 10.32 -0.16 7.50
N LEU A 87 11.29 0.02 8.39
CA LEU A 87 11.16 0.92 9.53
C LEU A 87 11.05 2.39 9.11
N GLU A 88 11.78 2.81 8.08
CA GLU A 88 11.69 4.17 7.53
C GLU A 88 10.30 4.45 6.96
N VAL A 89 9.77 3.54 6.14
CA VAL A 89 8.42 3.67 5.58
C VAL A 89 7.37 3.68 6.69
N ALA A 90 7.46 2.77 7.65
CA ALA A 90 6.53 2.71 8.77
C ALA A 90 6.57 3.98 9.63
N ALA A 91 7.78 4.50 9.92
CA ALA A 91 7.94 5.74 10.68
C ALA A 91 7.33 6.95 9.95
N GLN A 92 7.50 7.03 8.63
CA GLN A 92 6.88 8.06 7.81
C GLN A 92 5.36 7.98 7.90
N VAL A 93 4.78 6.79 7.71
CA VAL A 93 3.33 6.58 7.75
C VAL A 93 2.74 6.95 9.12
N VAL A 94 3.35 6.51 10.24
CA VAL A 94 2.79 6.81 11.58
C VAL A 94 3.04 8.24 12.05
N SER A 95 3.87 9.02 11.35
CA SER A 95 4.08 10.44 11.66
C SER A 95 3.02 11.35 11.03
N GLU A 96 2.21 10.83 10.12
CA GLU A 96 1.16 11.56 9.43
C GLU A 96 -0.10 11.71 10.29
N ASN A 97 -1.13 12.38 9.76
CA ASN A 97 -2.39 12.61 10.46
C ASN A 97 -3.17 11.30 10.66
N PRO A 98 -3.33 10.80 11.90
CA PRO A 98 -3.99 9.52 12.16
C PRO A 98 -5.49 9.52 11.79
N HIS A 99 -6.15 10.67 11.82
CA HIS A 99 -7.56 10.79 11.41
C HIS A 99 -7.72 10.57 9.91
N LEU A 100 -6.82 11.15 9.11
CA LEU A 100 -6.82 10.93 7.65
C LEU A 100 -6.65 9.45 7.32
N TYR A 101 -5.70 8.78 7.97
CA TYR A 101 -5.48 7.34 7.74
C TYR A 101 -6.67 6.49 8.17
N TYR A 102 -7.34 6.87 9.27
CA TYR A 102 -8.57 6.21 9.68
C TYR A 102 -9.70 6.40 8.65
N GLU A 103 -9.90 7.62 8.14
CA GLU A 103 -10.90 7.92 7.12
C GLU A 103 -10.65 7.15 5.81
N ILE A 104 -9.40 7.04 5.36
CA ILE A 104 -9.02 6.22 4.20
C ILE A 104 -9.44 4.76 4.41
N GLN A 105 -9.20 4.20 5.59
CA GLN A 105 -9.54 2.82 5.90
C GLN A 105 -11.04 2.59 6.00
N GLN A 106 -11.74 3.50 6.67
CA GLN A 106 -13.16 3.35 6.99
C GLN A 106 -14.06 3.75 5.81
N GLY A 107 -13.62 4.73 5.01
CA GLY A 107 -14.41 5.26 3.90
C GLY A 107 -14.42 4.37 2.65
N ASN A 108 -13.42 3.50 2.46
CA ASN A 108 -13.36 2.61 1.31
C ASN A 108 -14.07 1.29 1.59
N THR A 109 -15.10 0.99 0.80
CA THR A 109 -15.98 -0.18 0.97
C THR A 109 -15.26 -1.53 0.79
N MET A 110 -14.15 -1.55 0.03
CA MET A 110 -13.37 -2.76 -0.28
C MET A 110 -12.29 -3.08 0.76
N THR A 111 -11.96 -2.13 1.64
CA THR A 111 -10.89 -2.30 2.64
C THR A 111 -11.08 -3.55 3.49
N GLY A 112 -12.31 -3.84 3.94
CA GLY A 112 -12.60 -5.00 4.77
C GLY A 112 -12.26 -6.33 4.09
N GLU A 113 -12.56 -6.45 2.80
CA GLU A 113 -12.24 -7.64 2.00
C GLU A 113 -10.73 -7.80 1.82
N VAL A 114 -10.02 -6.73 1.45
CA VAL A 114 -8.57 -6.74 1.25
C VAL A 114 -7.84 -7.11 2.55
N ILE A 115 -8.26 -6.58 3.69
CA ILE A 115 -7.73 -6.96 5.01
C ILE A 115 -7.96 -8.44 5.28
N GLY A 116 -9.16 -8.96 4.97
CA GLY A 116 -9.48 -10.38 5.12
C GLY A 116 -8.57 -11.28 4.29
N GLN A 117 -8.32 -10.92 3.03
CA GLN A 117 -7.39 -11.61 2.14
C GLN A 117 -5.96 -11.59 2.70
N PHE A 118 -5.48 -10.44 3.14
CA PHE A 118 -4.15 -10.29 3.73
C PHE A 118 -3.98 -11.14 4.99
N ARG A 119 -4.96 -11.12 5.91
CA ARG A 119 -4.94 -11.99 7.10
C ARG A 119 -4.88 -13.46 6.74
N SER A 120 -5.65 -13.90 5.74
CA SER A 120 -5.61 -15.28 5.26
C SER A 120 -4.21 -15.69 4.77
N VAL A 121 -3.51 -14.79 4.08
CA VAL A 121 -2.12 -15.02 3.64
C VAL A 121 -1.18 -15.10 4.84
N LEU A 122 -1.28 -14.20 5.81
CA LEU A 122 -0.47 -14.22 7.03
C LEU A 122 -0.66 -15.52 7.81
N ASP A 123 -1.91 -15.98 7.97
CA ASP A 123 -2.23 -17.22 8.67
C ASP A 123 -1.61 -18.44 7.98
N LYS A 124 -1.64 -18.49 6.64
CA LYS A 124 -1.00 -19.56 5.86
C LYS A 124 0.50 -19.57 6.04
N LEU A 125 1.16 -18.42 5.97
CA LEU A 125 2.60 -18.30 6.16
C LEU A 125 3.00 -18.64 7.60
N ALA A 126 2.28 -18.13 8.59
CA ALA A 126 2.50 -18.45 9.99
C ALA A 126 2.33 -19.95 10.28
N ARG A 127 1.35 -20.59 9.64
CA ARG A 127 1.16 -22.03 9.74
C ARG A 127 2.33 -22.80 9.14
N ALA A 128 2.78 -22.42 7.94
CA ALA A 128 3.92 -23.06 7.27
C ALA A 128 5.17 -23.03 8.15
N ILE A 129 5.48 -21.87 8.75
CA ILE A 129 6.58 -21.73 9.71
C ILE A 129 6.42 -22.67 10.91
N ARG A 130 5.25 -22.67 11.53
CA ARG A 130 4.98 -23.43 12.76
C ARG A 130 5.13 -24.95 12.59
N VAL A 131 4.76 -25.46 11.40
CA VAL A 131 4.80 -26.91 11.12
C VAL A 131 6.01 -27.33 10.30
N GLY A 132 6.92 -26.42 9.94
CA GLY A 132 8.10 -26.70 9.13
C GLY A 132 7.79 -27.04 7.66
N ASP A 133 6.69 -26.51 7.11
CA ASP A 133 6.29 -26.73 5.71
C ASP A 133 7.02 -25.77 4.76
N GLU A 134 8.28 -26.09 4.48
CA GLU A 134 9.14 -25.34 3.57
C GLU A 134 8.59 -25.30 2.14
N ILE A 135 7.91 -26.37 1.71
CA ILE A 135 7.35 -26.45 0.34
C ILE A 135 6.27 -25.39 0.15
N SER A 136 5.31 -25.29 1.07
CA SER A 136 4.26 -24.27 1.01
C SER A 136 4.82 -22.86 1.12
N TRP A 137 5.84 -22.65 1.95
CA TRP A 137 6.52 -21.37 2.09
C TRP A 137 7.18 -20.93 0.79
N THR A 138 8.04 -21.79 0.22
CA THR A 138 8.78 -21.51 -1.01
C THR A 138 7.83 -21.24 -2.17
N ARG A 139 6.79 -22.06 -2.33
CA ARG A 139 5.78 -21.87 -3.36
C ARG A 139 5.04 -20.54 -3.25
N ALA A 140 4.74 -20.10 -2.04
CA ALA A 140 4.11 -18.78 -1.84
C ALA A 140 5.03 -17.63 -2.30
N MET A 141 6.33 -17.73 -2.00
CA MET A 141 7.33 -16.75 -2.44
C MET A 141 7.50 -16.76 -3.98
N GLU A 142 7.53 -17.92 -4.61
CA GLU A 142 7.64 -18.06 -6.06
C GLU A 142 6.43 -17.40 -6.76
N ILE A 143 5.21 -17.70 -6.32
CA ILE A 143 3.99 -17.08 -6.87
C ILE A 143 4.02 -15.57 -6.71
N ALA A 144 4.46 -15.06 -5.56
CA ALA A 144 4.58 -13.63 -5.33
C ALA A 144 5.65 -12.99 -6.23
N ASN A 145 6.80 -13.66 -6.37
CA ASN A 145 7.87 -13.18 -7.26
C ASN A 145 7.44 -13.11 -8.72
N ASP A 146 6.70 -14.11 -9.21
CA ASP A 146 6.20 -14.13 -10.59
C ASP A 146 5.21 -12.97 -10.87
N ARG A 147 4.46 -12.57 -9.84
CA ARG A 147 3.47 -11.50 -9.96
C ARG A 147 4.06 -10.10 -9.79
N ILE A 148 4.97 -9.92 -8.82
CA ILE A 148 5.48 -8.61 -8.40
C ILE A 148 6.86 -8.36 -8.99
N GLY A 149 7.65 -9.42 -9.10
CA GLY A 149 9.06 -9.37 -9.47
C GLY A 149 9.30 -9.16 -10.95
N GLY A 150 8.49 -8.35 -11.67
CA GLY A 150 8.61 -8.11 -13.12
C GLY A 150 9.97 -8.50 -13.68
N LYS A 151 10.02 -9.25 -14.75
CA LYS A 151 11.24 -9.79 -15.39
C LYS A 151 12.41 -8.81 -15.23
N ARG A 152 13.36 -9.13 -14.38
CA ARG A 152 14.67 -8.50 -14.45
C ARG A 152 15.25 -8.93 -15.79
N GLY A 153 15.09 -8.03 -16.80
CA GLY A 153 15.72 -8.16 -18.09
C GLY A 153 17.21 -7.94 -17.99
#